data_2b9de032522f0c31175b7bb4d594b3ec
#
_entry.id   2b9de032522f0c31175b7bb4d594b3ec
#
_cell.length_a   1.000
_cell.length_b   1.000
_cell.length_c   1.000
_cell.angle_alpha   90.00
_cell.angle_beta   90.00
_cell.angle_gamma   90.00
#
_symmetry.space_group_name_H-M   'P 1'
#
loop_
_entity.id
_entity.type
_entity.pdbx_description
1 polymer ?
#
loop_
_entity_poly.entity_id
_entity_poly.type
_entity_poly.pdbx_seq_one_letter_code
_entity_poly.pdbx_strand_id
1 'polypeptide(L)'
;MTERIRVGALAAGLGVLLLPVLGAGQEVAVSARPTPRLTDGTVNLGSAPGEVGHWNTLRGGALMENAVALNEFIVANAEDVDRVAPFKPWSRQLFLERQANLGKDDPHLYCAGNGGPRMFDTPYGIDFIQDRARERILIKIGWSRRWREVFMDGRSHPDPDVLSPGYFGHSVGHWEGDTLVIDTVGFNERFWFARKPTGIVHTDALHLVERISRPNYESLRYEVTIDDPKAYTRPWTASWELPWSESEMVEYLCAENPRGYSHIVGPQ
;
A
#
# COMPACT_ATOMS: atom_id res chain seq x y z
N MET A 1 -36.84 62.73 62.82
CA MET A 1 -36.95 61.50 63.63
C MET A 1 -37.06 60.37 62.68
N THR A 2 -35.94 59.75 62.38
CA THR A 2 -35.90 58.62 61.45
C THR A 2 -34.96 57.55 62.03
N GLU A 3 -35.62 56.50 62.52
CA GLU A 3 -34.92 55.29 62.99
C GLU A 3 -34.33 54.48 61.85
N ARG A 4 -33.08 54.09 61.96
CA ARG A 4 -32.40 53.20 61.05
C ARG A 4 -32.45 51.77 61.59
N ILE A 5 -33.14 50.92 60.92
CA ILE A 5 -33.15 49.45 61.16
C ILE A 5 -31.92 48.87 60.50
N ARG A 6 -31.05 48.22 61.26
CA ARG A 6 -29.93 47.42 60.74
C ARG A 6 -30.38 45.99 60.52
N VAL A 7 -30.36 45.53 59.28
CA VAL A 7 -30.58 44.13 58.94
C VAL A 7 -29.20 43.48 58.83
N GLY A 8 -28.94 42.49 59.68
CA GLY A 8 -27.74 41.67 59.61
C GLY A 8 -27.92 40.56 58.59
N ALA A 9 -26.98 40.47 57.66
CA ALA A 9 -26.92 39.39 56.69
C ALA A 9 -26.11 38.22 57.25
N LEU A 10 -26.75 37.07 57.45
CA LEU A 10 -26.07 35.78 57.63
C LEU A 10 -25.63 35.24 56.27
N ALA A 11 -24.35 35.12 56.08
CA ALA A 11 -23.76 34.43 54.95
C ALA A 11 -23.63 32.91 55.26
N ALA A 12 -24.50 32.09 54.68
CA ALA A 12 -24.35 30.64 54.71
C ALA A 12 -23.37 30.23 53.59
N GLY A 13 -22.17 29.83 53.95
CA GLY A 13 -21.18 29.30 52.99
C GLY A 13 -21.54 27.86 52.62
N LEU A 14 -21.96 27.67 51.37
CA LEU A 14 -22.09 26.33 50.77
C LEU A 14 -20.69 25.89 50.30
N GLY A 15 -20.03 25.03 51.03
CA GLY A 15 -18.82 24.35 50.62
C GLY A 15 -19.13 23.29 49.54
N VAL A 16 -18.78 23.59 48.31
CA VAL A 16 -18.81 22.59 47.21
C VAL A 16 -17.55 21.73 47.33
N LEU A 17 -17.71 20.51 47.83
CA LEU A 17 -16.68 19.47 47.77
C LEU A 17 -16.53 19.01 46.32
N LEU A 18 -15.54 19.49 45.63
CA LEU A 18 -15.06 18.93 44.33
C LEU A 18 -14.30 17.62 44.62
N LEU A 19 -14.99 16.49 44.47
CA LEU A 19 -14.32 15.19 44.37
C LEU A 19 -13.62 15.10 43.02
N PRO A 20 -12.31 14.74 42.96
CA PRO A 20 -11.65 14.47 41.69
C PRO A 20 -12.22 13.17 41.13
N VAL A 21 -12.92 13.25 40.00
CA VAL A 21 -13.26 12.08 39.18
C VAL A 21 -11.95 11.63 38.53
N LEU A 22 -11.26 10.71 39.17
CA LEU A 22 -10.19 9.91 38.52
C LEU A 22 -10.83 8.93 37.57
N GLY A 23 -11.23 9.42 36.41
CA GLY A 23 -11.55 8.61 35.26
C GLY A 23 -10.24 8.24 34.54
N ALA A 24 -9.45 7.32 35.13
CA ALA A 24 -8.44 6.61 34.37
C ALA A 24 -9.17 5.63 33.47
N GLY A 25 -9.52 6.07 32.26
CA GLY A 25 -9.79 5.18 31.15
C GLY A 25 -8.49 4.41 30.87
N GLN A 26 -8.34 3.23 31.44
CA GLN A 26 -7.39 2.26 30.95
C GLN A 26 -7.86 1.91 29.53
N GLU A 27 -7.22 2.50 28.51
CA GLU A 27 -7.16 1.86 27.20
C GLU A 27 -6.57 0.47 27.45
N VAL A 28 -7.43 -0.54 27.44
CA VAL A 28 -6.99 -1.92 27.35
C VAL A 28 -6.28 -2.01 26.00
N ALA A 29 -4.97 -1.95 26.02
CA ALA A 29 -4.16 -2.25 24.85
C ALA A 29 -4.52 -3.69 24.48
N VAL A 30 -5.36 -3.85 23.46
CA VAL A 30 -5.65 -5.18 22.89
C VAL A 30 -4.30 -5.65 22.37
N SER A 31 -3.73 -6.64 23.07
CA SER A 31 -2.47 -7.25 22.64
C SER A 31 -2.68 -7.80 21.24
N ALA A 32 -1.95 -7.28 20.26
CA ALA A 32 -2.02 -7.77 18.90
C ALA A 32 -1.73 -9.28 18.88
N ARG A 33 -2.50 -10.04 18.11
CA ARG A 33 -2.25 -11.48 17.94
C ARG A 33 -0.83 -11.67 17.41
N PRO A 34 -0.10 -12.73 17.85
CA PRO A 34 1.27 -12.93 17.43
C PRO A 34 1.36 -13.21 15.92
N THR A 35 2.52 -12.94 15.35
CA THR A 35 2.84 -13.24 13.96
C THR A 35 2.66 -14.73 13.67
N PRO A 36 1.80 -15.13 12.72
CA PRO A 36 1.66 -16.52 12.31
C PRO A 36 2.96 -17.05 11.70
N ARG A 37 3.26 -18.34 11.95
CA ARG A 37 4.44 -18.99 11.39
C ARG A 37 4.07 -20.29 10.71
N LEU A 38 4.84 -20.65 9.70
CA LEU A 38 4.81 -21.95 9.06
C LEU A 38 5.46 -23.00 9.97
N THR A 39 5.32 -24.27 9.63
CA THR A 39 5.83 -25.40 10.45
C THR A 39 7.33 -25.40 10.67
N ASP A 40 8.09 -24.71 9.83
CA ASP A 40 9.54 -24.56 9.94
C ASP A 40 9.98 -23.26 10.65
N GLY A 41 9.02 -22.51 11.19
CA GLY A 41 9.28 -21.27 11.90
C GLY A 41 9.34 -20.01 11.03
N THR A 42 9.33 -20.13 9.70
CA THR A 42 9.27 -18.97 8.77
C THR A 42 7.96 -18.21 8.97
N VAL A 43 8.01 -16.89 8.86
CA VAL A 43 6.79 -16.05 8.92
C VAL A 43 5.80 -16.48 7.83
N ASN A 44 4.55 -16.70 8.23
CA ASN A 44 3.46 -16.90 7.28
C ASN A 44 2.90 -15.52 6.86
N LEU A 45 3.13 -15.13 5.62
CA LEU A 45 2.63 -13.87 5.06
C LEU A 45 1.19 -13.97 4.57
N GLY A 46 0.67 -15.19 4.34
CA GLY A 46 -0.68 -15.44 3.86
C GLY A 46 -1.63 -15.90 4.96
N SER A 47 -2.76 -16.48 4.53
CA SER A 47 -3.73 -17.14 5.42
C SER A 47 -3.10 -18.37 6.08
N ALA A 48 -3.45 -18.61 7.34
CA ALA A 48 -3.09 -19.87 7.98
C ALA A 48 -3.99 -21.03 7.45
N PRO A 49 -3.56 -22.28 7.56
CA PRO A 49 -4.38 -23.42 7.13
C PRO A 49 -5.76 -23.42 7.80
N GLY A 50 -6.81 -23.45 7.01
CA GLY A 50 -8.21 -23.41 7.48
C GLY A 50 -8.76 -22.01 7.74
N GLU A 51 -7.95 -20.97 7.60
CA GLU A 51 -8.37 -19.58 7.70
C GLU A 51 -8.66 -18.99 6.31
N VAL A 52 -9.55 -18.02 6.28
CA VAL A 52 -9.86 -17.21 5.11
C VAL A 52 -9.39 -15.79 5.39
N GLY A 53 -8.73 -15.17 4.42
CA GLY A 53 -8.33 -13.78 4.56
C GLY A 53 -7.41 -13.29 3.46
N HIS A 54 -7.14 -11.99 3.53
CA HIS A 54 -6.24 -11.31 2.60
C HIS A 54 -5.78 -9.96 3.18
N TRP A 55 -4.73 -9.38 2.63
CA TRP A 55 -4.29 -8.02 2.97
C TRP A 55 -5.13 -7.00 2.23
N ASN A 56 -5.74 -6.08 2.99
CA ASN A 56 -6.64 -5.06 2.43
C ASN A 56 -5.84 -3.90 1.82
N THR A 57 -5.66 -3.93 0.52
CA THR A 57 -4.92 -2.91 -0.24
C THR A 57 -5.70 -1.62 -0.48
N LEU A 58 -7.02 -1.61 -0.27
CA LEU A 58 -7.82 -0.37 -0.35
C LEU A 58 -7.38 0.69 0.67
N ARG A 59 -6.90 0.22 1.84
CA ARG A 59 -6.36 1.05 2.92
C ARG A 59 -4.85 1.23 2.83
N GLY A 60 -4.23 0.77 1.73
CA GLY A 60 -2.81 0.99 1.46
C GLY A 60 -2.45 2.47 1.38
N GLY A 61 -1.19 2.76 1.62
CA GLY A 61 -0.63 4.12 1.60
C GLY A 61 -0.50 4.72 0.21
N ALA A 62 0.19 5.85 0.16
CA ALA A 62 0.58 6.49 -1.09
C ALA A 62 2.04 6.16 -1.43
N LEU A 63 2.34 5.99 -2.70
CA LEU A 63 3.70 5.86 -3.20
C LEU A 63 4.34 7.24 -3.29
N MET A 64 4.84 7.73 -2.17
CA MET A 64 5.48 9.03 -2.04
C MET A 64 6.66 8.92 -1.08
N GLU A 65 7.76 9.59 -1.38
CA GLU A 65 8.97 9.54 -0.57
C GLU A 65 8.77 10.14 0.84
N ASN A 66 8.02 11.23 0.92
CA ASN A 66 7.78 11.96 2.18
C ASN A 66 6.30 11.94 2.56
N ALA A 67 5.61 10.81 2.32
CA ALA A 67 4.20 10.70 2.63
C ALA A 67 3.94 10.73 4.14
N VAL A 68 3.30 11.78 4.59
CA VAL A 68 2.55 11.79 5.83
C VAL A 68 1.11 11.49 5.45
N ALA A 69 0.72 10.21 5.52
CA ALA A 69 -0.67 9.74 5.41
C ALA A 69 -1.57 10.49 4.39
N LEU A 70 -1.13 10.68 3.17
CA LEU A 70 -1.95 11.29 2.12
C LEU A 70 -2.82 10.23 1.45
N ASN A 71 -4.12 10.32 1.68
CA ASN A 71 -5.14 9.52 0.97
C ASN A 71 -5.51 10.13 -0.39
N GLU A 72 -4.64 10.93 -0.98
CA GLU A 72 -4.96 11.73 -2.15
C GLU A 72 -4.59 11.01 -3.44
N PHE A 73 -5.55 11.00 -4.39
CA PHE A 73 -5.33 10.43 -5.73
C PHE A 73 -4.59 11.39 -6.65
N ILE A 74 -4.65 12.69 -6.35
CA ILE A 74 -4.12 13.77 -7.17
C ILE A 74 -3.36 14.72 -6.26
N VAL A 75 -2.19 15.15 -6.70
CA VAL A 75 -1.39 16.17 -6.03
C VAL A 75 -1.99 17.54 -6.37
N ALA A 76 -2.49 18.25 -5.37
CA ALA A 76 -3.24 19.48 -5.57
C ALA A 76 -2.37 20.65 -6.05
N ASN A 77 -1.09 20.70 -5.62
CA ASN A 77 -0.20 21.83 -5.90
C ASN A 77 1.12 21.35 -6.52
N ALA A 78 1.65 22.14 -7.47
CA ALA A 78 2.95 21.86 -8.09
C ALA A 78 4.12 21.82 -7.09
N GLU A 79 3.99 22.53 -5.96
CA GLU A 79 4.97 22.54 -4.88
C GLU A 79 5.04 21.20 -4.13
N ASP A 80 3.94 20.45 -4.10
CA ASP A 80 3.90 19.11 -3.48
C ASP A 80 4.59 18.04 -4.30
N VAL A 81 4.90 18.30 -5.58
CA VAL A 81 5.49 17.32 -6.49
C VAL A 81 6.84 16.80 -6.00
N ASP A 82 7.64 17.67 -5.41
CA ASP A 82 8.97 17.32 -4.88
C ASP A 82 8.88 16.41 -3.61
N ARG A 83 7.70 16.34 -2.99
CA ARG A 83 7.39 15.40 -1.89
C ARG A 83 7.01 14.02 -2.40
N VAL A 84 6.63 13.90 -3.67
CA VAL A 84 6.23 12.61 -4.26
C VAL A 84 7.47 11.78 -4.54
N ALA A 85 8.41 12.30 -5.34
CA ALA A 85 9.62 11.60 -5.73
C ALA A 85 10.67 12.60 -6.26
N PRO A 86 11.96 12.23 -6.24
CA PRO A 86 13.07 13.05 -6.75
C PRO A 86 13.13 13.01 -8.28
N PHE A 87 12.09 13.49 -8.95
CA PHE A 87 11.95 13.46 -10.41
C PHE A 87 13.09 14.20 -11.13
N LYS A 88 13.47 13.69 -12.30
CA LYS A 88 14.20 14.47 -13.30
C LYS A 88 13.26 15.47 -13.98
N PRO A 89 13.77 16.52 -14.65
CA PRO A 89 12.90 17.55 -15.24
C PRO A 89 11.83 17.00 -16.19
N TRP A 90 12.18 16.05 -17.05
CA TRP A 90 11.23 15.47 -18.01
C TRP A 90 10.15 14.61 -17.34
N SER A 91 10.55 13.78 -16.37
CA SER A 91 9.60 12.90 -15.66
C SER A 91 8.67 13.71 -14.73
N ARG A 92 9.18 14.81 -14.16
CA ARG A 92 8.39 15.79 -13.42
C ARG A 92 7.34 16.45 -14.31
N GLN A 93 7.74 16.88 -15.49
CA GLN A 93 6.83 17.48 -16.47
C GLN A 93 5.73 16.49 -16.87
N LEU A 94 6.08 15.26 -17.21
CA LEU A 94 5.12 14.22 -17.57
C LEU A 94 4.17 13.88 -16.41
N PHE A 95 4.68 13.82 -15.18
CA PHE A 95 3.84 13.62 -13.99
C PHE A 95 2.80 14.76 -13.86
N LEU A 96 3.21 16.02 -13.99
CA LEU A 96 2.31 17.17 -13.94
C LEU A 96 1.25 17.14 -15.05
N GLU A 97 1.60 16.76 -16.26
CA GLU A 97 0.66 16.59 -17.38
C GLU A 97 -0.38 15.51 -17.07
N ARG A 98 0.04 14.38 -16.51
CA ARG A 98 -0.87 13.31 -16.07
C ARG A 98 -1.80 13.78 -14.95
N GLN A 99 -1.31 14.60 -14.00
CA GLN A 99 -2.12 15.21 -12.96
C GLN A 99 -3.15 16.19 -13.54
N ALA A 100 -2.73 17.08 -14.44
CA ALA A 100 -3.62 18.04 -15.12
C ALA A 100 -4.73 17.35 -15.92
N ASN A 101 -4.44 16.19 -16.50
CA ASN A 101 -5.43 15.35 -17.19
C ASN A 101 -6.24 14.44 -16.24
N LEU A 102 -6.11 14.62 -14.92
CA LEU A 102 -6.85 13.85 -13.90
C LEU A 102 -6.65 12.33 -14.02
N GLY A 103 -5.50 11.90 -14.53
CA GLY A 103 -5.17 10.48 -14.68
C GLY A 103 -6.06 9.71 -15.68
N LYS A 104 -6.75 10.39 -16.60
CA LYS A 104 -7.68 9.75 -17.55
C LYS A 104 -7.00 8.75 -18.49
N ASP A 105 -5.70 8.94 -18.74
CA ASP A 105 -4.91 8.07 -19.62
C ASP A 105 -4.23 6.93 -18.87
N ASP A 106 -4.58 6.72 -17.60
CA ASP A 106 -4.03 5.61 -16.81
C ASP A 106 -4.37 4.27 -17.47
N PRO A 107 -3.36 3.50 -17.90
CA PRO A 107 -3.58 2.22 -18.59
C PRO A 107 -4.39 1.21 -17.76
N HIS A 108 -4.37 1.34 -16.45
CA HIS A 108 -5.17 0.52 -15.55
C HIS A 108 -6.70 0.68 -15.77
N LEU A 109 -7.15 1.86 -16.18
CA LEU A 109 -8.55 2.09 -16.54
C LEU A 109 -8.98 1.30 -17.79
N TYR A 110 -8.01 0.83 -18.57
CA TYR A 110 -8.17 -0.02 -19.76
C TYR A 110 -7.68 -1.44 -19.54
N CYS A 111 -7.72 -1.91 -18.28
CA CYS A 111 -7.37 -3.27 -17.88
C CYS A 111 -5.90 -3.67 -18.06
N ALA A 112 -5.00 -2.73 -18.24
CA ALA A 112 -3.57 -3.01 -18.17
C ALA A 112 -3.15 -3.54 -16.78
N GLY A 113 -2.03 -4.25 -16.72
CA GLY A 113 -1.51 -4.81 -15.46
C GLY A 113 -1.21 -3.74 -14.40
N ASN A 114 -1.28 -4.11 -13.14
CA ASN A 114 -0.94 -3.28 -11.99
C ASN A 114 0.40 -3.72 -11.38
N GLY A 115 1.47 -3.63 -12.16
CA GLY A 115 2.80 -4.05 -11.75
C GLY A 115 3.41 -3.21 -10.63
N GLY A 116 4.51 -3.70 -10.07
CA GLY A 116 5.29 -3.03 -9.04
C GLY A 116 4.46 -2.69 -7.78
N PRO A 117 4.75 -1.56 -7.13
CA PRO A 117 4.07 -1.14 -5.91
C PRO A 117 2.56 -0.97 -6.05
N ARG A 118 2.06 -0.75 -7.27
CA ARG A 118 0.64 -0.57 -7.52
C ARG A 118 -0.22 -1.77 -7.10
N MET A 119 0.32 -2.98 -7.10
CA MET A 119 -0.40 -4.15 -6.61
C MET A 119 -0.74 -4.05 -5.13
N PHE A 120 0.07 -3.33 -4.34
CA PHE A 120 -0.09 -3.11 -2.90
C PHE A 120 -0.94 -1.90 -2.56
N ASP A 121 -1.37 -1.10 -3.53
CA ASP A 121 -2.26 0.05 -3.35
C ASP A 121 -3.55 -0.02 -4.19
N THR A 122 -3.71 -1.03 -5.05
CA THR A 122 -4.91 -1.24 -5.85
C THR A 122 -5.97 -1.99 -5.04
N PRO A 123 -7.26 -1.57 -5.02
CA PRO A 123 -8.33 -2.29 -4.35
C PRO A 123 -8.41 -3.77 -4.74
N TYR A 124 -9.11 -4.58 -3.95
CA TYR A 124 -9.39 -6.01 -4.13
C TYR A 124 -8.45 -6.97 -3.40
N GLY A 125 -7.46 -6.45 -2.68
CA GLY A 125 -6.60 -7.23 -1.81
C GLY A 125 -5.49 -8.01 -2.50
N ILE A 126 -4.57 -8.48 -1.67
CA ILE A 126 -3.50 -9.42 -2.05
C ILE A 126 -3.40 -10.54 -1.01
N ASP A 127 -2.89 -11.68 -1.43
CA ASP A 127 -2.59 -12.81 -0.56
C ASP A 127 -1.27 -13.47 -0.99
N PHE A 128 -0.57 -14.10 -0.05
CA PHE A 128 0.71 -14.75 -0.27
C PHE A 128 0.56 -16.27 -0.18
N ILE A 129 1.01 -16.97 -1.19
CA ILE A 129 1.10 -18.43 -1.20
C ILE A 129 2.59 -18.79 -1.21
N GLN A 130 3.09 -19.29 -0.07
CA GLN A 130 4.48 -19.69 0.10
C GLN A 130 4.65 -21.17 -0.29
N ASP A 131 4.90 -21.44 -1.58
CA ASP A 131 5.14 -22.79 -2.11
C ASP A 131 6.61 -23.19 -1.85
N ARG A 132 6.82 -23.79 -0.71
CA ARG A 132 8.15 -24.22 -0.25
C ARG A 132 8.71 -25.37 -1.08
N ALA A 133 7.85 -26.27 -1.55
CA ALA A 133 8.28 -27.40 -2.34
C ALA A 133 8.86 -27.01 -3.70
N ARG A 134 8.46 -25.84 -4.20
CA ARG A 134 8.97 -25.26 -5.45
C ARG A 134 9.87 -24.05 -5.24
N GLU A 135 10.18 -23.72 -3.98
CA GLU A 135 10.98 -22.54 -3.61
C GLU A 135 10.48 -21.27 -4.28
N ARG A 136 9.17 -20.98 -4.11
CA ARG A 136 8.48 -19.83 -4.71
C ARG A 136 7.49 -19.20 -3.76
N ILE A 137 7.28 -17.90 -3.95
CA ILE A 137 6.16 -17.19 -3.35
C ILE A 137 5.30 -16.65 -4.49
N LEU A 138 4.01 -16.97 -4.46
CA LEU A 138 3.03 -16.38 -5.36
C LEU A 138 2.28 -15.29 -4.63
N ILE A 139 2.37 -14.06 -5.12
CA ILE A 139 1.58 -12.93 -4.62
C ILE A 139 0.32 -12.88 -5.47
N LYS A 140 -0.77 -13.38 -4.92
CA LYS A 140 -2.09 -13.38 -5.55
C LYS A 140 -2.70 -11.99 -5.46
N ILE A 141 -3.20 -11.48 -6.57
CA ILE A 141 -3.77 -10.13 -6.69
C ILE A 141 -5.25 -10.27 -7.00
N GLY A 142 -6.13 -9.65 -6.18
CA GLY A 142 -7.58 -9.70 -6.39
C GLY A 142 -8.01 -9.04 -7.69
N TRP A 143 -7.34 -7.97 -8.12
CA TRP A 143 -7.60 -7.32 -9.40
C TRP A 143 -7.29 -8.25 -10.58
N SER A 144 -8.31 -8.59 -11.34
CA SER A 144 -8.25 -9.49 -12.51
C SER A 144 -7.64 -10.87 -12.21
N ARG A 145 -7.67 -11.32 -10.97
CA ARG A 145 -7.19 -12.63 -10.50
C ARG A 145 -5.80 -12.99 -11.04
N ARG A 146 -4.87 -12.05 -10.98
CA ARG A 146 -3.48 -12.23 -11.40
C ARG A 146 -2.60 -12.65 -10.23
N TRP A 147 -1.41 -13.10 -10.54
CA TRP A 147 -0.36 -13.36 -9.55
C TRP A 147 0.99 -12.91 -10.07
N ARG A 148 1.87 -12.59 -9.14
CA ARG A 148 3.29 -12.34 -9.35
C ARG A 148 4.05 -13.49 -8.73
N GLU A 149 5.03 -14.02 -9.43
CA GLU A 149 5.91 -15.08 -8.95
C GLU A 149 7.22 -14.49 -8.46
N VAL A 150 7.65 -14.94 -7.28
CA VAL A 150 8.94 -14.59 -6.67
C VAL A 150 9.74 -15.88 -6.50
N PHE A 151 10.89 -15.97 -7.12
CA PHE A 151 11.79 -17.12 -7.04
C PHE A 151 12.61 -17.04 -5.75
N MET A 152 12.59 -18.11 -4.94
CA MET A 152 13.24 -18.19 -3.65
C MET A 152 14.41 -19.19 -3.64
N ASP A 153 14.82 -19.69 -4.81
CA ASP A 153 15.83 -20.76 -5.01
C ASP A 153 17.26 -20.22 -5.15
N GLY A 154 17.47 -18.93 -4.85
CA GLY A 154 18.79 -18.31 -4.86
C GLY A 154 19.32 -17.99 -6.27
N ARG A 155 18.48 -18.11 -7.30
CA ARG A 155 18.87 -17.70 -8.67
C ARG A 155 19.13 -16.20 -8.76
N SER A 156 19.94 -15.80 -9.74
CA SER A 156 20.05 -14.40 -10.18
C SER A 156 19.01 -14.07 -11.25
N HIS A 157 18.85 -12.78 -11.54
CA HIS A 157 18.08 -12.37 -12.73
C HIS A 157 18.72 -12.89 -14.02
N PRO A 158 17.90 -13.19 -15.04
CA PRO A 158 18.40 -13.46 -16.37
C PRO A 158 19.18 -12.26 -16.93
N ASP A 159 20.03 -12.53 -17.91
CA ASP A 159 20.67 -11.46 -18.68
C ASP A 159 19.60 -10.51 -19.27
N PRO A 160 19.79 -9.19 -19.19
CA PRO A 160 18.87 -8.21 -19.79
C PRO A 160 18.51 -8.47 -21.26
N ASP A 161 19.43 -9.04 -22.04
CA ASP A 161 19.20 -9.34 -23.46
C ASP A 161 18.23 -10.49 -23.69
N VAL A 162 18.01 -11.35 -22.70
CA VAL A 162 17.06 -12.49 -22.77
C VAL A 162 15.82 -12.28 -21.92
N LEU A 163 15.82 -11.27 -21.06
CA LEU A 163 14.70 -10.96 -20.18
C LEU A 163 13.56 -10.29 -20.96
N SER A 164 12.40 -10.92 -21.00
CA SER A 164 11.20 -10.33 -21.60
C SER A 164 10.52 -9.38 -20.63
N PRO A 165 10.48 -8.05 -20.89
CA PRO A 165 9.86 -7.10 -20.00
C PRO A 165 8.36 -7.35 -19.83
N GLY A 166 7.91 -7.40 -18.55
CA GLY A 166 6.52 -7.67 -18.17
C GLY A 166 5.94 -6.61 -17.23
N TYR A 167 4.64 -6.72 -16.93
CA TYR A 167 3.99 -5.88 -15.93
C TYR A 167 4.52 -6.13 -14.51
N PHE A 168 4.92 -7.36 -14.20
CA PHE A 168 5.39 -7.77 -12.88
C PHE A 168 6.90 -7.94 -12.80
N GLY A 169 7.61 -7.78 -13.93
CA GLY A 169 9.05 -8.00 -14.01
C GLY A 169 9.45 -9.45 -13.71
N HIS A 170 10.75 -9.64 -13.47
CA HIS A 170 11.32 -10.88 -12.94
C HIS A 170 11.75 -10.63 -11.50
N SER A 171 11.20 -11.42 -10.56
CA SER A 171 11.41 -11.23 -9.13
C SER A 171 12.19 -12.39 -8.52
N VAL A 172 13.26 -12.08 -7.80
CA VAL A 172 13.99 -13.01 -6.94
C VAL A 172 13.87 -12.57 -5.49
N GLY A 173 13.82 -13.51 -4.54
CA GLY A 173 13.61 -13.17 -3.14
C GLY A 173 14.50 -13.98 -2.21
N HIS A 174 14.69 -13.46 -1.03
CA HIS A 174 15.32 -14.13 0.10
C HIS A 174 14.76 -13.61 1.43
N TRP A 175 15.04 -14.34 2.48
CA TRP A 175 14.65 -13.92 3.83
C TRP A 175 15.81 -13.26 4.57
N GLU A 176 15.55 -12.11 5.17
CA GLU A 176 16.42 -11.47 6.16
C GLU A 176 15.70 -11.49 7.52
N GLY A 177 15.96 -12.52 8.31
CA GLY A 177 15.19 -12.78 9.52
C GLY A 177 13.71 -13.01 9.21
N ASP A 178 12.84 -12.16 9.74
CA ASP A 178 11.38 -12.20 9.52
C ASP A 178 10.91 -11.27 8.37
N THR A 179 11.84 -10.74 7.57
CA THR A 179 11.54 -9.86 6.44
C THR A 179 11.83 -10.59 5.13
N LEU A 180 10.82 -10.67 4.27
CA LEU A 180 10.99 -11.07 2.88
C LEU A 180 11.54 -9.88 2.09
N VAL A 181 12.68 -10.06 1.45
CA VAL A 181 13.28 -9.09 0.52
C VAL A 181 13.09 -9.59 -0.89
N ILE A 182 12.55 -8.76 -1.76
CA ILE A 182 12.29 -9.08 -3.17
C ILE A 182 13.02 -8.06 -4.04
N ASP A 183 13.88 -8.56 -4.91
CA ASP A 183 14.54 -7.79 -5.95
C ASP A 183 13.84 -8.00 -7.30
N THR A 184 13.54 -6.94 -8.06
CA THR A 184 12.76 -7.04 -9.28
C THR A 184 13.24 -6.09 -10.35
N VAL A 185 13.48 -6.65 -11.53
CA VAL A 185 13.88 -5.95 -12.76
C VAL A 185 13.00 -6.39 -13.94
N GLY A 186 13.18 -5.78 -15.10
CA GLY A 186 12.51 -6.19 -16.34
C GLY A 186 11.05 -5.78 -16.42
N PHE A 187 10.74 -4.59 -15.97
CA PHE A 187 9.41 -4.00 -16.13
C PHE A 187 9.23 -3.44 -17.55
N ASN A 188 8.00 -3.56 -18.09
CA ASN A 188 7.61 -2.84 -19.29
C ASN A 188 7.06 -1.45 -18.93
N GLU A 189 7.02 -0.54 -19.88
CA GLU A 189 6.53 0.83 -19.68
C GLU A 189 5.01 1.00 -19.90
N ARG A 190 4.24 -0.11 -19.93
CA ARG A 190 2.82 -0.14 -20.32
C ARG A 190 1.86 0.04 -19.16
N PHE A 191 2.33 0.46 -17.99
CA PHE A 191 1.51 0.69 -16.80
C PHE A 191 2.02 1.89 -16.00
N TRP A 192 1.17 2.46 -15.18
CA TRP A 192 1.56 3.40 -14.15
C TRP A 192 1.67 2.65 -12.81
N PHE A 193 2.81 2.76 -12.13
CA PHE A 193 3.11 1.90 -11.00
C PHE A 193 2.66 2.45 -9.63
N ALA A 194 1.75 3.44 -9.64
CA ALA A 194 1.06 3.92 -8.46
C ALA A 194 -0.38 4.31 -8.79
N ARG A 195 -1.26 4.14 -7.81
CA ARG A 195 -2.63 4.63 -7.82
C ARG A 195 -2.74 5.96 -7.06
N LYS A 196 -1.93 6.12 -6.02
CA LYS A 196 -1.88 7.28 -5.13
C LYS A 196 -0.44 7.77 -4.97
N PRO A 197 -0.09 8.94 -5.50
CA PRO A 197 -0.82 9.67 -6.55
C PRO A 197 -0.74 8.92 -7.89
N THR A 198 -1.77 9.08 -8.70
CA THR A 198 -1.78 8.48 -10.03
C THR A 198 -0.75 9.14 -10.94
N GLY A 199 -0.23 8.42 -11.93
CA GLY A 199 0.62 9.01 -12.97
C GLY A 199 2.11 9.06 -12.65
N ILE A 200 2.58 8.46 -11.55
CA ILE A 200 4.02 8.35 -11.28
C ILE A 200 4.70 7.66 -12.44
N VAL A 201 5.84 8.21 -12.85
CA VAL A 201 6.57 7.84 -14.06
C VAL A 201 7.63 6.79 -13.74
N HIS A 202 7.75 5.81 -14.61
CA HIS A 202 8.90 4.91 -14.64
C HIS A 202 9.31 4.60 -16.08
N THR A 203 10.48 3.97 -16.25
CA THR A 203 11.00 3.53 -17.52
C THR A 203 11.34 2.03 -17.50
N ASP A 204 11.88 1.53 -18.60
CA ASP A 204 12.46 0.18 -18.70
C ASP A 204 13.66 -0.07 -17.77
N ALA A 205 14.26 1.02 -17.23
CA ALA A 205 15.36 0.94 -16.26
C ALA A 205 14.88 0.75 -14.81
N LEU A 206 13.56 0.61 -14.58
CA LEU A 206 13.01 0.46 -13.24
C LEU A 206 13.55 -0.80 -12.55
N HIS A 207 14.16 -0.61 -11.40
CA HIS A 207 14.57 -1.63 -10.46
C HIS A 207 13.88 -1.39 -9.12
N LEU A 208 13.32 -2.41 -8.53
CA LEU A 208 12.63 -2.36 -7.24
C LEU A 208 13.29 -3.30 -6.24
N VAL A 209 13.53 -2.80 -5.04
CA VAL A 209 13.83 -3.63 -3.87
C VAL A 209 12.69 -3.46 -2.88
N GLU A 210 11.96 -4.53 -2.61
CA GLU A 210 10.79 -4.54 -1.74
C GLU A 210 11.09 -5.30 -0.46
N ARG A 211 10.64 -4.79 0.67
CA ARG A 211 10.80 -5.39 2.00
C ARG A 211 9.43 -5.58 2.64
N ILE A 212 9.08 -6.82 2.91
CA ILE A 212 7.77 -7.21 3.40
C ILE A 212 7.93 -7.92 4.73
N SER A 213 7.29 -7.41 5.75
CA SER A 213 7.28 -8.03 7.09
C SER A 213 5.87 -8.07 7.67
N ARG A 214 5.60 -9.05 8.51
CA ARG A 214 4.33 -9.21 9.23
C ARG A 214 4.61 -9.14 10.73
N PRO A 215 4.60 -7.93 11.33
CA PRO A 215 4.98 -7.74 12.74
C PRO A 215 3.99 -8.39 13.73
N ASN A 216 2.75 -8.58 13.31
CA ASN A 216 1.70 -9.24 14.08
C ASN A 216 0.65 -9.87 13.13
N TYR A 217 -0.40 -10.48 13.68
CA TYR A 217 -1.44 -11.12 12.86
C TYR A 217 -2.16 -10.14 11.93
N GLU A 218 -2.43 -8.92 12.40
CA GLU A 218 -3.32 -7.96 11.76
C GLU A 218 -2.62 -7.00 10.79
N SER A 219 -1.27 -6.95 10.77
CA SER A 219 -0.52 -5.93 10.05
C SER A 219 0.55 -6.53 9.15
N LEU A 220 0.60 -6.08 7.90
CA LEU A 220 1.69 -6.30 6.95
C LEU A 220 2.33 -4.95 6.66
N ARG A 221 3.63 -4.84 6.91
CA ARG A 221 4.42 -3.68 6.51
C ARG A 221 5.03 -3.94 5.14
N TYR A 222 4.81 -3.02 4.24
CA TYR A 222 5.41 -2.98 2.90
C TYR A 222 6.29 -1.75 2.79
N GLU A 223 7.51 -1.95 2.35
CA GLU A 223 8.48 -0.91 2.03
C GLU A 223 9.06 -1.20 0.65
N VAL A 224 9.23 -0.19 -0.17
CA VAL A 224 9.78 -0.32 -1.52
C VAL A 224 10.78 0.79 -1.80
N THR A 225 11.97 0.41 -2.25
CA THR A 225 12.97 1.31 -2.82
C THR A 225 12.84 1.26 -4.33
N ILE A 226 12.68 2.42 -4.92
CA ILE A 226 12.55 2.64 -6.36
C ILE A 226 13.87 3.19 -6.88
N ASP A 227 14.50 2.49 -7.79
CA ASP A 227 15.68 2.93 -8.51
C ASP A 227 15.37 2.92 -10.02
N ASP A 228 15.23 4.11 -10.59
CA ASP A 228 15.07 4.30 -12.04
C ASP A 228 15.90 5.52 -12.46
N PRO A 229 17.17 5.30 -12.83
CA PRO A 229 18.10 6.37 -13.12
C PRO A 229 17.75 7.17 -14.38
N LYS A 230 16.80 6.70 -15.19
CA LYS A 230 16.27 7.48 -16.33
C LYS A 230 15.19 8.46 -15.86
N ALA A 231 14.38 8.11 -14.86
CA ALA A 231 13.25 8.92 -14.38
C ALA A 231 13.57 9.79 -13.15
N TYR A 232 14.48 9.35 -12.28
CA TYR A 232 14.77 10.00 -11.00
C TYR A 232 16.22 10.44 -10.89
N THR A 233 16.48 11.42 -10.02
CA THR A 233 17.83 11.95 -9.75
C THR A 233 18.62 11.07 -8.78
N ARG A 234 17.93 10.24 -8.01
CA ARG A 234 18.47 9.26 -7.05
C ARG A 234 17.43 8.20 -6.74
N PRO A 235 17.80 7.04 -6.18
CA PRO A 235 16.85 6.11 -5.57
C PRO A 235 16.04 6.77 -4.44
N TRP A 236 14.82 6.29 -4.23
CA TRP A 236 13.92 6.78 -3.18
C TRP A 236 13.04 5.66 -2.64
N THR A 237 12.51 5.83 -1.43
CA THR A 237 11.79 4.79 -0.70
C THR A 237 10.41 5.29 -0.27
N ALA A 238 9.42 4.42 -0.37
CA ALA A 238 8.10 4.61 0.20
C ALA A 238 7.70 3.41 1.06
N SER A 239 6.84 3.61 2.05
CA SER A 239 6.37 2.53 2.91
C SER A 239 4.96 2.79 3.44
N TRP A 240 4.21 1.71 3.68
CA TRP A 240 2.91 1.76 4.33
C TRP A 240 2.55 0.41 4.95
N GLU A 241 1.49 0.39 5.72
CA GLU A 241 0.95 -0.82 6.32
C GLU A 241 -0.38 -1.23 5.66
N LEU A 242 -0.60 -2.54 5.58
CA LEU A 242 -1.83 -3.14 5.09
C LEU A 242 -2.48 -3.92 6.23
N PRO A 243 -3.74 -3.65 6.56
CA PRO A 243 -4.46 -4.41 7.56
C PRO A 243 -4.92 -5.75 7.00
N TRP A 244 -4.95 -6.77 7.87
CA TRP A 244 -5.58 -8.05 7.56
C TRP A 244 -7.09 -7.92 7.45
N SER A 245 -7.70 -8.63 6.52
CA SER A 245 -9.15 -8.77 6.35
C SER A 245 -9.51 -10.24 6.42
N GLU A 246 -10.37 -10.61 7.35
CA GLU A 246 -10.88 -11.98 7.56
C GLU A 246 -12.06 -12.30 6.61
N SER A 247 -11.93 -11.93 5.34
CA SER A 247 -12.93 -12.18 4.30
C SER A 247 -12.29 -12.75 3.06
N GLU A 248 -13.07 -13.44 2.25
CA GLU A 248 -12.61 -13.90 0.94
C GLU A 248 -12.29 -12.73 0.02
N MET A 249 -11.29 -12.92 -0.85
CA MET A 249 -11.06 -11.98 -1.93
C MET A 249 -12.19 -12.06 -2.93
N VAL A 250 -12.83 -10.93 -3.20
CA VAL A 250 -13.90 -10.85 -4.20
C VAL A 250 -13.35 -11.14 -5.59
N GLU A 251 -14.20 -11.73 -6.42
CA GLU A 251 -13.90 -11.85 -7.84
C GLU A 251 -14.09 -10.49 -8.51
N TYR A 252 -13.05 -10.05 -9.19
CA TYR A 252 -13.10 -8.86 -10.03
C TYR A 252 -12.38 -9.13 -11.36
N LEU A 253 -13.12 -8.99 -12.45
CA LEU A 253 -12.60 -9.08 -13.81
C LEU A 253 -12.76 -7.72 -14.47
N CYS A 254 -11.64 -7.09 -14.78
CA CYS A 254 -11.64 -5.73 -15.35
C CYS A 254 -12.42 -5.64 -16.67
N ALA A 255 -12.40 -6.70 -17.47
CA ALA A 255 -13.15 -6.78 -18.74
C ALA A 255 -14.67 -6.68 -18.57
N GLU A 256 -15.19 -6.98 -17.38
CA GLU A 256 -16.62 -6.84 -17.05
C GLU A 256 -17.00 -5.43 -16.60
N ASN A 257 -16.04 -4.50 -16.55
CA ASN A 257 -16.32 -3.11 -16.23
C ASN A 257 -17.23 -2.51 -17.32
N PRO A 258 -18.36 -1.85 -16.97
CA PRO A 258 -19.35 -1.32 -17.94
C PRO A 258 -18.78 -0.43 -19.03
N ARG A 259 -17.62 0.20 -18.82
CA ARG A 259 -16.96 1.02 -19.84
C ARG A 259 -16.42 0.23 -21.03
N GLY A 260 -16.14 -1.07 -20.85
CA GLY A 260 -15.68 -1.97 -21.92
C GLY A 260 -16.78 -2.88 -22.49
N TYR A 261 -17.90 -3.01 -21.81
CA TYR A 261 -18.92 -4.02 -22.13
C TYR A 261 -19.57 -3.80 -23.51
N SER A 262 -19.77 -2.54 -23.89
CA SER A 262 -20.32 -2.18 -25.20
C SER A 262 -19.43 -2.62 -26.39
N HIS A 263 -18.13 -2.80 -26.16
CA HIS A 263 -17.19 -3.28 -27.17
C HIS A 263 -17.17 -4.81 -27.30
N ILE A 264 -17.63 -5.52 -26.27
CA ILE A 264 -17.60 -7.00 -26.22
C ILE A 264 -18.94 -7.59 -26.66
N VAL A 265 -20.06 -7.00 -26.28
CA VAL A 265 -21.41 -7.53 -26.53
C VAL A 265 -22.24 -6.75 -27.55
N GLY A 266 -21.67 -5.66 -28.08
CA GLY A 266 -22.40 -4.78 -29.01
C GLY A 266 -23.49 -3.94 -28.32
N PRO A 267 -24.17 -3.06 -29.08
CA PRO A 267 -25.27 -2.27 -28.54
C PRO A 267 -26.44 -3.18 -28.13
N GLN A 268 -26.89 -3.06 -26.90
CA GLN A 268 -28.12 -3.67 -26.40
C GLN A 268 -29.31 -2.79 -26.68
#